data_038240e315bf681a23b048e9a4787cb2
#
_entry.id   038240e315bf681a23b048e9a4787cb2
#
_cell.length_a   1.000
_cell.length_b   1.000
_cell.length_c   1.000
_cell.angle_alpha   90.00
_cell.angle_beta   90.00
_cell.angle_gamma   90.00
#
_symmetry.space_group_name_H-M   'P 1'
#
loop_
_entity.id
_entity.type
_entity.pdbx_description
1 polymer ?
#
loop_
_entity_poly.entity_id
_entity_poly.type
_entity_poly.pdbx_seq_one_letter_code
_entity_poly.pdbx_strand_id
1 'polypeptide(L)'
;MSDKDQLKFISKALLMHQRPFLITKLDGDVMWINNAAKYIFSMEENDKLDILFVEKKDLDKAKFDSDIADSFDVFLKLNLRKKSFFMRVLLHVIPMENENYFLVEFVSNSKENLYALKTVISCLENNRIGMFYQKQYKLMGKKEITGVEALIRFFSEDGKIIPNDKIIPYIESESIFSLVVTSSMDLVKEFFDAR
;
A
#
# COMPACT_ATOMS: atom_id res chain seq x y z
N MET A 1 8.12 -22.69 -25.80
CA MET A 1 7.39 -21.41 -25.91
C MET A 1 8.35 -20.34 -25.40
N SER A 2 8.59 -19.27 -26.13
CA SER A 2 9.56 -18.26 -25.67
C SER A 2 9.11 -17.60 -24.36
N ASP A 3 10.06 -17.10 -23.54
CA ASP A 3 9.74 -16.38 -22.30
C ASP A 3 8.73 -15.25 -22.54
N LYS A 4 8.86 -14.55 -23.66
CA LYS A 4 7.95 -13.49 -24.08
C LYS A 4 6.51 -13.99 -24.31
N ASP A 5 6.34 -15.19 -24.88
CA ASP A 5 5.02 -15.78 -25.11
C ASP A 5 4.39 -16.26 -23.81
N GLN A 6 5.20 -16.79 -22.90
CA GLN A 6 4.75 -17.20 -21.57
C GLN A 6 4.30 -15.99 -20.74
N LEU A 7 5.09 -14.92 -20.68
CA LEU A 7 4.73 -13.67 -20.01
C LEU A 7 3.45 -13.08 -20.59
N LYS A 8 3.31 -13.08 -21.91
CA LYS A 8 2.09 -12.61 -22.58
C LYS A 8 0.86 -13.43 -22.24
N PHE A 9 1.01 -14.74 -22.07
CA PHE A 9 -0.09 -15.62 -21.64
C PHE A 9 -0.52 -15.33 -20.20
N ILE A 10 0.44 -15.26 -19.27
CA ILE A 10 0.19 -14.94 -17.86
C ILE A 10 -0.43 -13.55 -17.74
N SER A 11 0.11 -12.57 -18.43
CA SER A 11 -0.39 -11.19 -18.45
C SER A 11 -1.86 -11.11 -18.87
N LYS A 12 -2.23 -11.84 -19.93
CA LYS A 12 -3.62 -11.87 -20.39
C LYS A 12 -4.56 -12.51 -19.37
N ALA A 13 -4.14 -13.59 -18.69
CA ALA A 13 -4.93 -14.25 -17.67
C ALA A 13 -5.20 -13.35 -16.46
N LEU A 14 -4.22 -12.53 -16.09
CA LEU A 14 -4.28 -11.66 -14.90
C LEU A 14 -4.78 -10.24 -15.19
N LEU A 15 -4.87 -9.82 -16.44
CA LEU A 15 -5.19 -8.44 -16.83
C LEU A 15 -6.47 -7.90 -16.19
N MET A 16 -7.52 -8.73 -16.20
CA MET A 16 -8.84 -8.35 -15.69
C MET A 16 -9.09 -8.84 -14.26
N HIS A 17 -8.07 -9.39 -13.61
CA HIS A 17 -8.20 -9.83 -12.23
C HIS A 17 -8.40 -8.64 -11.30
N GLN A 18 -9.30 -8.78 -10.31
CA GLN A 18 -9.64 -7.68 -9.40
C GLN A 18 -8.57 -7.42 -8.33
N ARG A 19 -7.73 -8.42 -8.00
CA ARG A 19 -6.57 -8.22 -7.13
C ARG A 19 -5.44 -7.56 -7.90
N PRO A 20 -4.65 -6.72 -7.25
CA PRO A 20 -3.45 -6.17 -7.84
C PRO A 20 -2.40 -7.26 -8.06
N PHE A 21 -1.88 -7.31 -9.29
CA PHE A 21 -0.77 -8.18 -9.67
C PHE A 21 0.25 -7.40 -10.49
N LEU A 22 1.51 -7.75 -10.33
CA LEU A 22 2.56 -7.30 -11.23
C LEU A 22 3.60 -8.40 -11.44
N ILE A 23 4.36 -8.31 -12.52
CA ILE A 23 5.48 -9.20 -12.82
C ILE A 23 6.74 -8.36 -12.79
N THR A 24 7.74 -8.82 -12.04
CA THR A 24 9.04 -8.16 -11.96
C THR A 24 10.17 -9.11 -12.32
N LYS A 25 11.31 -8.53 -12.69
CA LYS A 25 12.58 -9.24 -12.63
C LYS A 25 12.99 -9.48 -11.18
N LEU A 26 14.00 -10.32 -10.97
CA LEU A 26 14.54 -10.60 -9.64
C LEU A 26 15.15 -9.37 -8.94
N ASP A 27 15.56 -8.36 -9.72
CA ASP A 27 16.11 -7.09 -9.23
C ASP A 27 15.06 -6.02 -8.94
N GLY A 28 13.76 -6.35 -9.16
CA GLY A 28 12.62 -5.48 -8.89
C GLY A 28 12.13 -4.63 -10.07
N ASP A 29 12.74 -4.73 -11.25
CA ASP A 29 12.24 -4.03 -12.43
C ASP A 29 10.85 -4.56 -12.83
N VAL A 30 9.87 -3.66 -12.91
CA VAL A 30 8.48 -4.00 -13.23
C VAL A 30 8.35 -4.23 -14.73
N MET A 31 8.05 -5.47 -15.10
CA MET A 31 7.88 -5.89 -16.49
C MET A 31 6.44 -5.82 -16.98
N TRP A 32 5.51 -5.96 -16.06
CA TRP A 32 4.09 -5.92 -16.35
C TRP A 32 3.28 -5.66 -15.07
N ILE A 33 2.13 -5.01 -15.24
CA ILE A 33 1.23 -4.63 -14.14
C ILE A 33 -0.22 -4.68 -14.62
N ASN A 34 -1.12 -5.28 -13.81
CA ASN A 34 -2.53 -5.34 -14.16
C ASN A 34 -3.27 -4.03 -13.82
N ASN A 35 -4.48 -3.89 -14.37
CA ASN A 35 -5.29 -2.69 -14.18
C ASN A 35 -5.60 -2.39 -12.71
N ALA A 36 -5.78 -3.40 -11.87
CA ALA A 36 -6.04 -3.21 -10.45
C ALA A 36 -4.83 -2.59 -9.74
N ALA A 37 -3.60 -3.05 -10.03
CA ALA A 37 -2.39 -2.51 -9.45
C ALA A 37 -2.09 -1.09 -9.96
N LYS A 38 -2.23 -0.83 -11.26
CA LYS A 38 -2.13 0.54 -11.83
C LYS A 38 -3.09 1.51 -11.14
N TYR A 39 -4.35 1.08 -10.98
CA TYR A 39 -5.38 1.91 -10.37
C TYR A 39 -5.12 2.24 -8.90
N ILE A 40 -4.57 1.30 -8.12
CA ILE A 40 -4.38 1.47 -6.67
C ILE A 40 -3.08 2.21 -6.36
N PHE A 41 -1.98 1.84 -7.04
CA PHE A 41 -0.64 2.29 -6.69
C PHE A 41 -0.08 3.37 -7.62
N SER A 42 -0.84 3.75 -8.68
CA SER A 42 -0.36 4.69 -9.72
C SER A 42 0.99 4.28 -10.31
N MET A 43 1.22 2.96 -10.41
CA MET A 43 2.46 2.40 -10.94
C MET A 43 2.33 2.11 -12.43
N GLU A 44 3.48 2.12 -13.12
CA GLU A 44 3.58 1.80 -14.54
C GLU A 44 4.62 0.71 -14.80
N GLU A 45 4.62 0.17 -16.02
CA GLU A 45 5.70 -0.70 -16.49
C GLU A 45 7.02 0.09 -16.51
N ASN A 46 8.13 -0.59 -16.20
CA ASN A 46 9.47 -0.03 -16.00
C ASN A 46 9.70 0.74 -14.68
N ASP A 47 8.72 0.82 -13.80
CA ASP A 47 8.99 1.23 -12.43
C ASP A 47 9.90 0.21 -11.75
N LYS A 48 10.62 0.66 -10.71
CA LYS A 48 11.48 -0.22 -9.91
C LYS A 48 10.95 -0.35 -8.49
N LEU A 49 10.86 -1.59 -8.04
CA LEU A 49 10.43 -1.92 -6.69
C LEU A 49 11.61 -2.36 -5.81
N ASP A 50 11.64 -1.85 -4.59
CA ASP A 50 12.49 -2.38 -3.55
C ASP A 50 11.83 -3.62 -2.94
N ILE A 51 12.24 -4.82 -3.37
CA ILE A 51 11.75 -6.08 -2.84
C ILE A 51 12.60 -6.47 -1.64
N LEU A 52 11.99 -6.44 -0.45
CA LEU A 52 12.63 -6.81 0.80
C LEU A 52 12.10 -8.16 1.29
N PHE A 53 12.93 -9.18 1.19
CA PHE A 53 12.60 -10.49 1.73
C PHE A 53 12.60 -10.48 3.26
N VAL A 54 11.65 -11.18 3.87
CA VAL A 54 11.54 -11.30 5.33
C VAL A 54 12.76 -11.98 5.92
N GLU A 55 13.28 -13.01 5.21
CA GLU A 55 14.50 -13.71 5.59
C GLU A 55 15.44 -13.85 4.38
N LYS A 56 16.75 -13.66 4.63
CA LYS A 56 17.76 -13.78 3.56
C LYS A 56 17.77 -15.16 2.89
N LYS A 57 17.50 -16.22 3.64
CA LYS A 57 17.39 -17.59 3.09
C LYS A 57 16.28 -17.72 2.04
N ASP A 58 15.21 -16.94 2.15
CA ASP A 58 14.10 -16.98 1.20
C ASP A 58 14.51 -16.35 -0.13
N LEU A 59 15.34 -15.30 -0.09
CA LEU A 59 15.93 -14.70 -1.30
C LEU A 59 16.83 -15.69 -2.03
N ASP A 60 17.72 -16.36 -1.28
CA ASP A 60 18.65 -17.34 -1.87
C ASP A 60 17.88 -18.51 -2.45
N LYS A 61 16.85 -19.01 -1.76
CA LYS A 61 15.97 -20.07 -2.23
C LYS A 61 15.21 -19.65 -3.50
N ALA A 62 14.60 -18.46 -3.50
CA ALA A 62 13.87 -17.92 -4.66
C ALA A 62 14.77 -17.75 -5.90
N LYS A 63 16.07 -17.52 -5.72
CA LYS A 63 17.04 -17.38 -6.82
C LYS A 63 17.49 -18.71 -7.41
N PHE A 64 17.55 -19.77 -6.61
CA PHE A 64 18.23 -21.01 -6.98
C PHE A 64 17.29 -22.21 -7.15
N ASP A 65 16.07 -22.15 -6.65
CA ASP A 65 15.12 -23.28 -6.69
C ASP A 65 14.05 -23.04 -7.74
N SER A 66 14.43 -23.18 -9.02
CA SER A 66 13.54 -22.97 -10.18
C SER A 66 12.43 -24.03 -10.31
N ASP A 67 12.51 -25.15 -9.60
CA ASP A 67 11.59 -26.27 -9.73
C ASP A 67 10.44 -26.27 -8.72
N ILE A 68 10.47 -25.35 -7.77
CA ILE A 68 9.44 -25.27 -6.72
C ILE A 68 8.64 -23.97 -6.92
N ALA A 69 7.36 -24.11 -7.23
CA ALA A 69 6.39 -22.99 -7.21
C ALA A 69 6.11 -22.56 -5.76
N ASP A 70 7.13 -22.11 -5.06
CA ASP A 70 7.02 -21.59 -3.69
C ASP A 70 6.56 -20.15 -3.71
N SER A 71 5.61 -19.82 -2.84
CA SER A 71 5.23 -18.45 -2.55
C SER A 71 5.98 -17.97 -1.31
N PHE A 72 6.52 -16.77 -1.40
CA PHE A 72 7.26 -16.14 -0.32
C PHE A 72 6.50 -14.94 0.20
N ASP A 73 6.38 -14.85 1.53
CA ASP A 73 5.94 -13.64 2.19
C ASP A 73 7.07 -12.61 2.21
N VAL A 74 6.84 -11.48 1.58
CA VAL A 74 7.84 -10.41 1.53
C VAL A 74 7.19 -9.04 1.77
N PHE A 75 8.04 -8.04 2.03
CA PHE A 75 7.61 -6.66 2.08
C PHE A 75 8.09 -5.93 0.83
N LEU A 76 7.15 -5.31 0.11
CA LEU A 76 7.47 -4.31 -0.90
C LEU A 76 7.58 -2.95 -0.25
N LYS A 77 8.64 -2.23 -0.57
CA LYS A 77 8.77 -0.83 -0.23
C LYS A 77 8.18 0.01 -1.34
N LEU A 78 7.11 0.70 -1.05
CA LEU A 78 6.48 1.65 -1.95
C LEU A 78 6.80 3.08 -1.49
N ASN A 79 7.17 3.93 -2.44
CA ASN A 79 7.55 5.31 -2.16
C ASN A 79 6.42 6.26 -2.52
N LEU A 80 5.92 7.01 -1.53
CA LEU A 80 4.94 8.06 -1.69
C LEU A 80 5.56 9.40 -1.28
N ARG A 81 5.74 10.34 -2.21
CA ARG A 81 6.19 11.73 -1.94
C ARG A 81 7.32 11.87 -0.90
N LYS A 82 8.37 11.13 -0.95
CA LYS A 82 9.47 11.12 0.03
C LYS A 82 9.19 10.31 1.31
N LYS A 83 8.02 9.72 1.47
CA LYS A 83 7.75 8.76 2.54
C LYS A 83 7.66 7.37 1.94
N SER A 84 8.20 6.38 2.63
CA SER A 84 8.11 4.97 2.22
C SER A 84 7.18 4.24 3.16
N PHE A 85 6.41 3.32 2.64
CA PHE A 85 5.68 2.35 3.44
C PHE A 85 5.96 0.95 2.92
N PHE A 86 5.78 -0.03 3.79
CA PHE A 86 6.00 -1.42 3.46
C PHE A 86 4.67 -2.13 3.32
N MET A 87 4.55 -2.94 2.29
CA MET A 87 3.35 -3.69 2.01
C MET A 87 3.68 -5.17 1.93
N ARG A 88 2.96 -6.00 2.68
CA ARG A 88 3.12 -7.44 2.63
C ARG A 88 2.47 -7.98 1.36
N VAL A 89 3.22 -8.78 0.63
CA VAL A 89 2.78 -9.42 -0.62
C VAL A 89 3.22 -10.86 -0.67
N LEU A 90 2.59 -11.65 -1.53
CA LEU A 90 3.08 -12.96 -1.91
C LEU A 90 3.87 -12.84 -3.20
N LEU A 91 5.09 -13.35 -3.19
CA LEU A 91 5.90 -13.54 -4.39
C LEU A 91 5.82 -14.99 -4.83
N HIS A 92 5.49 -15.20 -6.09
CA HIS A 92 5.54 -16.51 -6.73
C HIS A 92 6.65 -16.48 -7.77
N VAL A 93 7.56 -17.45 -7.73
CA VAL A 93 8.60 -17.57 -8.76
C VAL A 93 7.98 -18.09 -10.05
N ILE A 94 8.22 -17.41 -11.15
CA ILE A 94 7.88 -17.88 -12.49
C ILE A 94 9.18 -18.28 -13.18
N PRO A 95 9.49 -19.59 -13.26
CA PRO A 95 10.66 -20.06 -13.97
C PRO A 95 10.46 -19.90 -15.48
N MET A 96 11.46 -19.35 -16.15
CA MET A 96 11.53 -19.20 -17.60
C MET A 96 12.83 -19.80 -18.12
N GLU A 97 12.96 -19.96 -19.46
CA GLU A 97 14.15 -20.57 -20.07
C GLU A 97 15.43 -19.77 -19.81
N ASN A 98 15.36 -18.44 -19.84
CA ASN A 98 16.54 -17.57 -19.74
C ASN A 98 16.72 -16.92 -18.38
N GLU A 99 15.65 -16.55 -17.71
CA GLU A 99 15.70 -15.91 -16.39
C GLU A 99 14.41 -16.18 -15.62
N ASN A 100 14.46 -16.11 -14.29
CA ASN A 100 13.29 -16.20 -13.44
C ASN A 100 12.64 -14.83 -13.24
N TYR A 101 11.33 -14.82 -13.08
CA TYR A 101 10.54 -13.62 -12.75
C TYR A 101 9.78 -13.84 -11.44
N PHE A 102 9.37 -12.76 -10.82
CA PHE A 102 8.42 -12.80 -9.72
C PHE A 102 7.04 -12.36 -10.20
N LEU A 103 6.02 -13.17 -9.91
CA LEU A 103 4.65 -12.70 -9.87
C LEU A 103 4.40 -12.18 -8.44
N VAL A 104 4.12 -10.90 -8.33
CA VAL A 104 3.79 -10.24 -7.07
C VAL A 104 2.28 -10.14 -6.93
N GLU A 105 1.74 -10.79 -5.90
CA GLU A 105 0.34 -10.71 -5.54
C GLU A 105 0.19 -9.83 -4.29
N PHE A 106 -0.56 -8.74 -4.42
CA PHE A 106 -0.93 -7.92 -3.27
C PHE A 106 -2.11 -8.59 -2.55
N VAL A 107 -1.82 -9.11 -1.38
CA VAL A 107 -2.82 -9.83 -0.57
C VAL A 107 -3.74 -8.81 0.06
N SER A 108 -4.92 -8.65 -0.54
CA SER A 108 -5.99 -7.87 0.04
C SER A 108 -7.20 -8.77 0.28
N ASN A 109 -7.76 -8.68 1.48
CA ASN A 109 -8.83 -9.57 1.90
C ASN A 109 -10.21 -9.21 1.32
N SER A 110 -10.39 -7.97 0.79
CA SER A 110 -11.67 -7.52 0.23
C SER A 110 -11.52 -6.32 -0.72
N LYS A 111 -12.60 -6.00 -1.44
CA LYS A 111 -12.69 -4.79 -2.27
C LYS A 111 -12.66 -3.52 -1.40
N GLU A 112 -13.21 -3.60 -0.21
CA GLU A 112 -13.23 -2.51 0.77
C GLU A 112 -11.81 -2.15 1.21
N ASN A 113 -10.96 -3.15 1.48
CA ASN A 113 -9.54 -2.93 1.80
C ASN A 113 -8.81 -2.24 0.65
N LEU A 114 -9.01 -2.69 -0.60
CA LEU A 114 -8.39 -2.07 -1.77
C LEU A 114 -8.87 -0.64 -1.98
N TYR A 115 -10.16 -0.38 -1.77
CA TYR A 115 -10.72 0.97 -1.83
C TYR A 115 -10.14 1.88 -0.75
N ALA A 116 -10.10 1.40 0.50
CA ALA A 116 -9.54 2.14 1.63
C ALA A 116 -8.05 2.46 1.40
N LEU A 117 -7.27 1.46 0.98
CA LEU A 117 -5.85 1.62 0.66
C LEU A 117 -5.62 2.67 -0.42
N LYS A 118 -6.32 2.57 -1.56
CA LYS A 118 -6.25 3.57 -2.63
C LYS A 118 -6.60 4.97 -2.14
N THR A 119 -7.69 5.06 -1.37
CA THR A 119 -8.16 6.35 -0.84
C THR A 119 -7.09 6.99 0.04
N VAL A 120 -6.49 6.20 0.95
CA VAL A 120 -5.44 6.69 1.85
C VAL A 120 -4.20 7.10 1.07
N ILE A 121 -3.74 6.28 0.13
CA ILE A 121 -2.60 6.63 -0.75
C ILE A 121 -2.87 7.97 -1.43
N SER A 122 -4.02 8.11 -2.08
CA SER A 122 -4.39 9.35 -2.77
C SER A 122 -4.51 10.55 -1.82
N CYS A 123 -5.01 10.35 -0.60
CA CYS A 123 -5.08 11.42 0.41
C CYS A 123 -3.68 11.83 0.90
N LEU A 124 -2.78 10.89 1.13
CA LEU A 124 -1.39 11.16 1.52
C LEU A 124 -0.63 11.89 0.41
N GLU A 125 -0.78 11.45 -0.84
CA GLU A 125 -0.12 12.04 -2.01
C GLU A 125 -0.58 13.46 -2.29
N ASN A 126 -1.84 13.78 -2.05
CA ASN A 126 -2.45 15.05 -2.41
C ASN A 126 -2.71 15.97 -1.20
N ASN A 127 -2.12 15.68 -0.02
CA ASN A 127 -2.30 16.44 1.23
C ASN A 127 -3.79 16.62 1.59
N ARG A 128 -4.59 15.55 1.39
CA ARG A 128 -6.03 15.54 1.67
C ARG A 128 -6.36 14.83 2.99
N ILE A 129 -5.46 14.99 3.97
CA ILE A 129 -5.65 14.59 5.36
C ILE A 129 -5.67 15.86 6.20
N GLY A 130 -6.64 15.96 7.10
CA GLY A 130 -6.74 17.08 8.03
C GLY A 130 -7.11 16.62 9.44
N MET A 131 -7.05 17.55 10.38
CA MET A 131 -7.40 17.30 11.78
C MET A 131 -8.57 18.19 12.20
N PHE A 132 -9.59 17.57 12.77
CA PHE A 132 -10.66 18.28 13.47
C PHE A 132 -10.42 18.18 14.96
N TYR A 133 -10.69 19.28 15.67
CA TYR A 133 -10.44 19.39 17.10
C TYR A 133 -11.74 19.52 17.85
N GLN A 134 -12.07 18.51 18.68
CA GLN A 134 -13.26 18.49 19.50
C GLN A 134 -12.92 18.82 20.96
N LYS A 135 -13.56 19.86 21.50
CA LYS A 135 -13.36 20.23 22.89
C LYS A 135 -13.98 19.20 23.82
N GLN A 136 -13.22 18.80 24.82
CA GLN A 136 -13.69 17.96 25.92
C GLN A 136 -14.00 18.83 27.14
N TYR A 137 -15.13 18.53 27.79
CA TYR A 137 -15.60 19.29 28.93
C TYR A 137 -15.71 18.39 30.15
N LYS A 138 -15.51 19.01 31.34
CA LYS A 138 -15.77 18.36 32.62
C LYS A 138 -17.24 18.02 32.74
N LEU A 139 -17.55 16.77 33.14
CA LEU A 139 -18.92 16.30 33.24
C LEU A 139 -19.70 16.90 34.43
N MET A 140 -19.00 17.30 35.50
CA MET A 140 -19.60 17.84 36.71
C MET A 140 -19.02 19.21 37.04
N GLY A 141 -19.91 20.12 37.52
CA GLY A 141 -19.55 21.47 37.91
C GLY A 141 -19.72 22.50 36.80
N LYS A 142 -18.89 23.56 36.83
CA LYS A 142 -18.90 24.57 35.76
C LYS A 142 -18.35 23.96 34.47
N LYS A 143 -18.93 24.36 33.33
CA LYS A 143 -18.51 23.93 32.00
C LYS A 143 -17.06 24.42 31.72
N GLU A 144 -16.10 23.57 31.99
CA GLU A 144 -14.69 23.83 31.88
C GLU A 144 -14.08 22.92 30.80
N ILE A 145 -13.27 23.48 29.94
CA ILE A 145 -12.56 22.68 28.92
C ILE A 145 -11.42 21.96 29.61
N THR A 146 -11.41 20.63 29.56
CA THR A 146 -10.37 19.77 30.14
C THR A 146 -9.39 19.21 29.14
N GLY A 147 -9.72 19.30 27.84
CA GLY A 147 -8.88 18.80 26.78
C GLY A 147 -9.46 19.06 25.39
N VAL A 148 -8.71 18.61 24.40
CA VAL A 148 -9.10 18.64 23.00
C VAL A 148 -8.78 17.28 22.40
N GLU A 149 -9.76 16.68 21.75
CA GLU A 149 -9.55 15.47 20.96
C GLU A 149 -9.22 15.84 19.53
N ALA A 150 -8.14 15.29 19.02
CA ALA A 150 -7.71 15.46 17.62
C ALA A 150 -8.25 14.30 16.79
N LEU A 151 -9.11 14.60 15.82
CA LEU A 151 -9.83 13.63 15.01
C LEU A 151 -9.39 13.74 13.55
N ILE A 152 -8.74 12.72 13.05
CA ILE A 152 -8.33 12.66 11.65
C ILE A 152 -9.52 12.72 10.70
N ARG A 153 -9.35 13.39 9.57
CA ARG A 153 -10.31 13.44 8.46
C ARG A 153 -9.61 13.23 7.13
N PHE A 154 -10.21 12.40 6.31
CA PHE A 154 -9.83 12.21 4.91
C PHE A 154 -10.78 13.00 4.02
N PHE A 155 -10.24 13.61 2.97
CA PHE A 155 -11.02 14.41 2.04
C PHE A 155 -10.96 13.82 0.63
N SER A 156 -12.11 13.77 -0.03
CA SER A 156 -12.22 13.43 -1.44
C SER A 156 -11.65 14.55 -2.33
N GLU A 157 -11.56 14.31 -3.62
CA GLU A 157 -11.05 15.30 -4.58
C GLU A 157 -11.90 16.57 -4.64
N ASP A 158 -13.21 16.43 -4.42
CA ASP A 158 -14.16 17.56 -4.34
C ASP A 158 -14.25 18.17 -2.92
N GLY A 159 -13.33 17.82 -2.01
CA GLY A 159 -13.21 18.40 -0.68
C GLY A 159 -14.22 17.89 0.35
N LYS A 160 -15.02 16.86 0.05
CA LYS A 160 -15.95 16.28 1.00
C LYS A 160 -15.25 15.33 1.97
N ILE A 161 -15.74 15.27 3.20
CA ILE A 161 -15.22 14.33 4.20
C ILE A 161 -15.60 12.91 3.83
N ILE A 162 -14.60 12.04 3.80
CA ILE A 162 -14.77 10.60 3.69
C ILE A 162 -14.92 10.03 5.10
N PRO A 163 -15.99 9.28 5.39
CA PRO A 163 -16.20 8.72 6.72
C PRO A 163 -15.07 7.78 7.15
N ASN A 164 -14.57 7.95 8.39
CA ASN A 164 -13.45 7.16 8.91
C ASN A 164 -13.77 5.66 9.03
N ASP A 165 -15.03 5.30 9.29
CA ASP A 165 -15.51 3.91 9.36
C ASP A 165 -15.37 3.15 8.03
N LYS A 166 -15.27 3.87 6.91
CA LYS A 166 -14.99 3.30 5.59
C LYS A 166 -13.51 3.17 5.26
N ILE A 167 -12.63 3.67 6.10
CA ILE A 167 -11.19 3.71 5.86
C ILE A 167 -10.42 2.98 6.96
N ILE A 168 -10.51 3.47 8.19
CA ILE A 168 -9.65 3.02 9.30
C ILE A 168 -9.71 1.51 9.54
N PRO A 169 -10.88 0.85 9.63
CA PRO A 169 -10.94 -0.59 9.91
C PRO A 169 -10.26 -1.47 8.87
N TYR A 170 -10.08 -0.93 7.66
CA TYR A 170 -9.52 -1.67 6.53
C TYR A 170 -8.01 -1.45 6.33
N ILE A 171 -7.42 -0.49 7.04
CA ILE A 171 -5.99 -0.16 6.92
C ILE A 171 -5.23 -0.29 8.23
N GLU A 172 -5.90 -0.48 9.38
CA GLU A 172 -5.24 -0.47 10.69
C GLU A 172 -4.24 -1.62 10.87
N SER A 173 -4.42 -2.73 10.18
CA SER A 173 -3.46 -3.84 10.12
C SER A 173 -2.37 -3.67 9.06
N GLU A 174 -2.46 -2.64 8.23
CA GLU A 174 -1.54 -2.40 7.13
C GLU A 174 -0.43 -1.41 7.55
N SER A 175 0.76 -1.58 6.99
CA SER A 175 1.88 -0.69 7.31
C SER A 175 1.64 0.78 6.92
N ILE A 176 0.74 1.04 5.96
CA ILE A 176 0.33 2.40 5.58
C ILE A 176 -0.34 3.14 6.73
N PHE A 177 -0.94 2.44 7.69
CA PHE A 177 -1.54 3.06 8.87
C PHE A 177 -0.53 3.85 9.69
N SER A 178 0.71 3.38 9.77
CA SER A 178 1.78 4.11 10.44
C SER A 178 2.07 5.48 9.79
N LEU A 179 1.96 5.57 8.46
CA LEU A 179 2.09 6.85 7.75
C LEU A 179 0.92 7.80 8.04
N VAL A 180 -0.29 7.25 8.14
CA VAL A 180 -1.47 8.02 8.52
C VAL A 180 -1.30 8.60 9.91
N VAL A 181 -0.85 7.78 10.88
CA VAL A 181 -0.57 8.23 12.25
C VAL A 181 0.51 9.31 12.27
N THR A 182 1.64 9.07 11.61
CA THR A 182 2.74 10.05 11.55
C THR A 182 2.29 11.37 10.92
N SER A 183 1.56 11.32 9.81
CA SER A 183 1.03 12.53 9.16
C SER A 183 0.03 13.27 10.06
N SER A 184 -0.77 12.55 10.84
CA SER A 184 -1.67 13.14 11.81
C SER A 184 -0.92 13.84 12.94
N MET A 185 0.15 13.24 13.43
CA MET A 185 1.01 13.85 14.48
C MET A 185 1.70 15.13 13.97
N ASP A 186 2.19 15.12 12.73
CA ASP A 186 2.76 16.32 12.10
C ASP A 186 1.74 17.48 12.06
N LEU A 187 0.49 17.20 11.64
CA LEU A 187 -0.59 18.19 11.62
C LEU A 187 -0.97 18.71 13.02
N VAL A 188 -0.98 17.83 14.02
CA VAL A 188 -1.22 18.23 15.42
C VAL A 188 -0.10 19.15 15.91
N LYS A 189 1.15 18.81 15.62
CA LYS A 189 2.30 19.63 15.97
C LYS A 189 2.21 21.02 15.33
N GLU A 190 1.97 21.09 14.01
CA GLU A 190 1.79 22.36 13.30
C GLU A 190 0.70 23.25 13.94
N PHE A 191 -0.40 22.64 14.38
CA PHE A 191 -1.48 23.37 15.07
C PHE A 191 -1.05 24.00 16.40
N PHE A 192 -0.19 23.33 17.16
CA PHE A 192 0.33 23.87 18.43
C PHE A 192 1.47 24.85 18.21
N ASP A 193 2.32 24.64 17.23
CA ASP A 193 3.44 25.54 16.91
C ASP A 193 2.98 26.90 16.32
N ALA A 194 1.76 26.95 15.75
CA ALA A 194 1.16 28.16 15.17
C ALA A 194 0.45 29.06 16.20
N ARG A 195 0.49 28.73 17.49
CA ARG A 195 -0.13 29.48 18.58
C ARG A 195 0.90 30.10 19.52
#